data_548e58a52320642435ee41ac980d00f5
#
_entry.id   548e58a52320642435ee41ac980d00f5
#
_cell.length_a   1.000
_cell.length_b   1.000
_cell.length_c   1.000
_cell.angle_alpha   90.00
_cell.angle_beta   90.00
_cell.angle_gamma   90.00
#
_symmetry.space_group_name_H-M   'P 1'
#
loop_
_entity.id
_entity.type
_entity.pdbx_description
1 polymer ?
#
loop_
_entity_poly.entity_id
_entity_poly.type
_entity_poly.pdbx_seq_one_letter_code
_entity_poly.pdbx_strand_id
1 'polypeptide(L)'
;MSSAFLGEFFGTMTLILLGNSVNGTVLLKGTYGENSGWMVIATGWGLAVIFGVIVALVVGSNAHINPAVTIGVSVATGEWDHVGTYVLGQMLGAILGATLVWIHFLPHWGATEQSESKRACFCTSPAIRNIPANFVSEIIGTFMLVFIAAAIFSENLSPGGQPPGLGPFLVGLLVWCIGLGLGGTTGYAINPARDLGPRIAH
;
A
#
# COMPACT_ATOMS: atom_id res chain seq x y z
N MET A 1 -20.31 6.20 -12.12
CA MET A 1 -19.41 6.11 -10.96
C MET A 1 -18.77 7.47 -10.76
N SER A 2 -18.62 7.93 -9.53
CA SER A 2 -17.97 9.23 -9.29
C SER A 2 -16.47 9.14 -9.63
N SER A 3 -15.86 10.25 -10.03
CA SER A 3 -14.40 10.34 -10.28
C SER A 3 -13.61 9.94 -9.03
N ALA A 4 -14.12 10.29 -7.85
CA ALA A 4 -13.55 9.91 -6.56
C ALA A 4 -13.44 8.39 -6.37
N PHE A 5 -14.50 7.62 -6.66
CA PHE A 5 -14.46 6.15 -6.62
C PHE A 5 -13.46 5.60 -7.62
N LEU A 6 -13.47 6.07 -8.87
CA LEU A 6 -12.54 5.59 -9.89
C LEU A 6 -11.08 5.93 -9.56
N GLY A 7 -10.82 7.10 -8.99
CA GLY A 7 -9.48 7.48 -8.54
C GLY A 7 -8.95 6.55 -7.46
N GLU A 8 -9.74 6.27 -6.42
CA GLU A 8 -9.36 5.33 -5.37
C GLU A 8 -9.20 3.90 -5.91
N PHE A 9 -10.09 3.48 -6.82
CA PHE A 9 -10.04 2.16 -7.44
C PHE A 9 -8.76 1.96 -8.26
N PHE A 10 -8.50 2.83 -9.24
CA PHE A 10 -7.32 2.69 -10.11
C PHE A 10 -6.01 2.99 -9.39
N GLY A 11 -6.01 3.95 -8.45
CA GLY A 11 -4.85 4.24 -7.62
C GLY A 11 -4.46 3.05 -6.75
N THR A 12 -5.43 2.43 -6.06
CA THR A 12 -5.16 1.26 -5.22
C THR A 12 -4.83 0.03 -6.07
N MET A 13 -5.49 -0.17 -7.22
CA MET A 13 -5.12 -1.22 -8.18
C MET A 13 -3.66 -1.09 -8.59
N THR A 14 -3.21 0.12 -8.94
CA THR A 14 -1.81 0.40 -9.32
C THR A 14 -0.85 0.13 -8.17
N LEU A 15 -1.18 0.62 -6.96
CA LEU A 15 -0.41 0.36 -5.76
C LEU A 15 -0.19 -1.14 -5.53
N ILE A 16 -1.27 -1.92 -5.58
CA ILE A 16 -1.22 -3.36 -5.30
C ILE A 16 -0.54 -4.13 -6.44
N LEU A 17 -0.85 -3.81 -7.69
CA LEU A 17 -0.19 -4.44 -8.83
C LEU A 17 1.33 -4.27 -8.76
N LEU A 18 1.83 -3.07 -8.54
CA LEU A 18 3.27 -2.82 -8.49
C LEU A 18 3.90 -3.36 -7.19
N GLY A 19 3.30 -3.10 -6.03
CA GLY A 19 3.82 -3.51 -4.74
C GLY A 19 3.87 -5.03 -4.55
N ASN A 20 2.77 -5.74 -4.84
CA ASN A 20 2.75 -7.20 -4.77
C ASN A 20 3.63 -7.84 -5.85
N SER A 21 3.79 -7.21 -7.03
CA SER A 21 4.71 -7.70 -8.05
C SER A 21 6.17 -7.63 -7.60
N VAL A 22 6.56 -6.62 -6.81
CA VAL A 22 7.90 -6.59 -6.21
C VAL A 22 8.09 -7.77 -5.26
N ASN A 23 7.10 -8.08 -4.42
CA ASN A 23 7.14 -9.28 -3.59
C ASN A 23 7.27 -10.55 -4.46
N GLY A 24 6.46 -10.66 -5.53
CA GLY A 24 6.55 -11.77 -6.48
C GLY A 24 7.93 -11.92 -7.10
N THR A 25 8.52 -10.80 -7.53
CA THR A 25 9.88 -10.76 -8.09
C THR A 25 10.94 -11.26 -7.10
N VAL A 26 10.80 -10.91 -5.81
CA VAL A 26 11.81 -11.28 -4.80
C VAL A 26 11.61 -12.68 -4.23
N LEU A 27 10.34 -13.14 -4.12
CA LEU A 27 10.00 -14.34 -3.35
C LEU A 27 9.71 -15.57 -4.21
N LEU A 28 9.30 -15.39 -5.47
CA LEU A 28 8.95 -16.52 -6.34
C LEU A 28 10.17 -17.07 -7.07
N LYS A 29 10.17 -18.38 -7.24
CA LYS A 29 11.24 -19.14 -7.89
C LYS A 29 11.38 -18.76 -9.38
N GLY A 30 12.63 -18.63 -9.83
CA GLY A 30 12.97 -18.45 -11.24
C GLY A 30 12.71 -17.05 -11.77
N THR A 31 12.43 -16.05 -10.93
CA THR A 31 12.41 -14.64 -11.32
C THR A 31 13.82 -14.08 -11.39
N TYR A 32 14.04 -13.03 -12.16
CA TYR A 32 15.34 -12.35 -12.21
C TYR A 32 15.74 -11.69 -10.88
N GLY A 33 14.78 -11.35 -10.04
CA GLY A 33 15.02 -10.73 -8.73
C GLY A 33 14.91 -11.70 -7.56
N GLU A 34 14.88 -13.02 -7.79
CA GLU A 34 14.77 -14.02 -6.73
C GLU A 34 15.83 -13.78 -5.64
N ASN A 35 15.39 -13.73 -4.38
CA ASN A 35 16.24 -13.50 -3.19
C ASN A 35 16.99 -12.17 -3.15
N SER A 36 16.56 -11.14 -3.89
CA SER A 36 17.18 -9.81 -3.88
C SER A 36 16.98 -9.02 -2.57
N GLY A 37 16.09 -9.48 -1.69
CA GLY A 37 16.05 -9.06 -0.28
C GLY A 37 15.09 -7.92 0.04
N TRP A 38 15.04 -7.60 1.35
CA TRP A 38 14.08 -6.66 1.94
C TRP A 38 14.20 -5.23 1.40
N MET A 39 15.40 -4.77 1.10
CA MET A 39 15.63 -3.44 0.53
C MET A 39 14.86 -3.26 -0.80
N VAL A 40 14.88 -4.28 -1.67
CA VAL A 40 14.16 -4.23 -2.95
C VAL A 40 12.65 -4.19 -2.70
N ILE A 41 12.14 -5.01 -1.78
CA ILE A 41 10.71 -5.01 -1.39
C ILE A 41 10.30 -3.62 -0.90
N ALA A 42 10.99 -3.08 0.11
CA ALA A 42 10.64 -1.79 0.70
C ALA A 42 10.71 -0.65 -0.32
N THR A 43 11.75 -0.64 -1.19
CA THR A 43 11.90 0.35 -2.25
C THR A 43 10.75 0.26 -3.26
N GLY A 44 10.42 -0.93 -3.71
CA GLY A 44 9.32 -1.15 -4.65
C GLY A 44 7.96 -0.72 -4.11
N TRP A 45 7.68 -0.96 -2.83
CA TRP A 45 6.46 -0.48 -2.18
C TRP A 45 6.41 1.05 -2.09
N GLY A 46 7.51 1.73 -1.75
CA GLY A 46 7.57 3.18 -1.78
C GLY A 46 7.27 3.76 -3.17
N LEU A 47 7.89 3.19 -4.21
CA LEU A 47 7.62 3.58 -5.60
C LEU A 47 6.18 3.27 -6.03
N ALA A 48 5.63 2.13 -5.62
CA ALA A 48 4.25 1.75 -5.91
C ALA A 48 3.23 2.74 -5.32
N VAL A 49 3.51 3.27 -4.13
CA VAL A 49 2.70 4.33 -3.52
C VAL A 49 2.77 5.61 -4.35
N ILE A 50 3.94 6.06 -4.78
CA ILE A 50 4.09 7.25 -5.63
C ILE A 50 3.16 7.15 -6.85
N PHE A 51 3.26 6.06 -7.59
CA PHE A 51 2.48 5.89 -8.82
C PHE A 51 0.99 5.64 -8.55
N GLY A 52 0.64 4.94 -7.47
CA GLY A 52 -0.75 4.79 -7.04
C GLY A 52 -1.41 6.12 -6.71
N VAL A 53 -0.73 6.99 -5.96
CA VAL A 53 -1.20 8.34 -5.63
C VAL A 53 -1.34 9.20 -6.91
N ILE A 54 -0.34 9.18 -7.80
CA ILE A 54 -0.41 9.93 -9.07
C ILE A 54 -1.64 9.51 -9.89
N VAL A 55 -1.86 8.20 -10.06
CA VAL A 55 -3.02 7.68 -10.82
C VAL A 55 -4.32 8.12 -10.17
N ALA A 56 -4.44 8.00 -8.85
CA ALA A 56 -5.65 8.39 -8.13
C ALA A 56 -5.99 9.89 -8.29
N LEU A 57 -4.97 10.75 -8.17
CA LEU A 57 -5.12 12.21 -8.36
C LEU A 57 -5.56 12.55 -9.79
N VAL A 58 -4.90 11.97 -10.80
CA VAL A 58 -5.21 12.26 -12.21
C VAL A 58 -6.63 11.80 -12.59
N VAL A 59 -7.11 10.70 -12.01
CA VAL A 59 -8.47 10.20 -12.23
C VAL A 59 -9.52 11.02 -11.47
N GLY A 60 -9.13 11.71 -10.37
CA GLY A 60 -9.99 12.69 -9.70
C GLY A 60 -10.46 12.32 -8.30
N SER A 61 -9.63 11.61 -7.52
CA SER A 61 -9.79 11.47 -6.05
C SER A 61 -8.74 12.31 -5.31
N ASN A 62 -8.88 12.38 -3.97
CA ASN A 62 -7.84 12.94 -3.11
C ASN A 62 -6.68 11.95 -2.84
N ALA A 63 -6.71 10.80 -3.51
CA ALA A 63 -5.66 9.77 -3.48
C ALA A 63 -5.31 9.25 -2.08
N HIS A 64 -6.30 8.88 -1.30
CA HIS A 64 -6.06 8.23 -0.02
C HIS A 64 -5.47 6.82 -0.21
N ILE A 65 -5.98 6.04 -1.19
CA ILE A 65 -5.58 4.67 -1.55
C ILE A 65 -5.35 3.74 -0.34
N ASN A 66 -5.96 4.09 0.79
CA ASN A 66 -5.77 3.43 2.08
C ASN A 66 -6.94 3.76 3.03
N PRO A 67 -7.70 2.76 3.51
CA PRO A 67 -8.79 3.00 4.45
C PRO A 67 -8.35 3.67 5.76
N ALA A 68 -7.15 3.36 6.27
CA ALA A 68 -6.65 4.00 7.49
C ALA A 68 -6.38 5.49 7.29
N VAL A 69 -5.84 5.88 6.13
CA VAL A 69 -5.67 7.29 5.75
C VAL A 69 -7.05 7.95 5.58
N THR A 70 -7.99 7.30 4.90
CA THR A 70 -9.34 7.82 4.71
C THR A 70 -10.01 8.13 6.04
N ILE A 71 -9.98 7.20 6.99
CA ILE A 71 -10.54 7.40 8.33
C ILE A 71 -9.78 8.49 9.09
N GLY A 72 -8.44 8.49 9.04
CA GLY A 72 -7.62 9.49 9.71
C GLY A 72 -7.92 10.91 9.24
N VAL A 73 -8.06 11.12 7.94
CA VAL A 73 -8.45 12.42 7.34
C VAL A 73 -9.86 12.79 7.79
N SER A 74 -10.82 11.86 7.75
CA SER A 74 -12.21 12.12 8.17
C SER A 74 -12.33 12.49 9.65
N VAL A 75 -11.54 11.88 10.52
CA VAL A 75 -11.46 12.26 11.94
C VAL A 75 -10.90 13.67 12.10
N ALA A 76 -9.89 14.04 11.33
CA ALA A 76 -9.24 15.34 11.43
C ALA A 76 -10.10 16.48 10.86
N THR A 77 -10.86 16.23 9.79
CA THR A 77 -11.67 17.25 9.10
C THR A 77 -13.13 17.28 9.55
N GLY A 78 -13.63 16.20 10.12
CA GLY A 78 -15.06 16.00 10.40
C GLY A 78 -15.90 15.59 9.18
N GLU A 79 -15.28 15.34 8.02
CA GLU A 79 -15.97 15.00 6.77
C GLU A 79 -16.01 13.48 6.56
N TRP A 80 -17.22 12.89 6.55
CA TRP A 80 -17.41 11.43 6.47
C TRP A 80 -18.10 10.95 5.19
N ASP A 81 -18.67 11.85 4.39
CA ASP A 81 -19.54 11.51 3.25
C ASP A 81 -18.86 10.66 2.18
N HIS A 82 -17.55 10.80 2.02
CA HIS A 82 -16.78 10.10 1.01
C HIS A 82 -16.20 8.75 1.49
N VAL A 83 -16.21 8.46 2.81
CA VAL A 83 -15.53 7.29 3.39
C VAL A 83 -15.98 5.97 2.73
N GLY A 84 -17.30 5.74 2.64
CA GLY A 84 -17.83 4.52 2.03
C GLY A 84 -17.40 4.35 0.56
N THR A 85 -17.45 5.43 -0.21
CA THR A 85 -17.06 5.44 -1.62
C THR A 85 -15.57 5.15 -1.80
N TYR A 86 -14.73 5.77 -0.96
CA TYR A 86 -13.28 5.58 -1.00
C TYR A 86 -12.90 4.15 -0.62
N VAL A 87 -13.36 3.67 0.54
CA VAL A 87 -13.04 2.32 1.03
C VAL A 87 -13.50 1.25 0.03
N LEU A 88 -14.68 1.40 -0.57
CA LEU A 88 -15.15 0.46 -1.59
C LEU A 88 -14.24 0.47 -2.83
N GLY A 89 -13.87 1.66 -3.34
CA GLY A 89 -12.94 1.80 -4.47
C GLY A 89 -11.59 1.16 -4.15
N GLN A 90 -11.03 1.44 -2.97
CA GLN A 90 -9.77 0.89 -2.49
C GLN A 90 -9.79 -0.64 -2.41
N MET A 91 -10.82 -1.23 -1.82
CA MET A 91 -10.95 -2.68 -1.67
C MET A 91 -11.06 -3.38 -3.02
N LEU A 92 -11.93 -2.89 -3.91
CA LEU A 92 -12.11 -3.48 -5.24
C LEU A 92 -10.86 -3.30 -6.10
N GLY A 93 -10.20 -2.14 -6.03
CA GLY A 93 -8.92 -1.89 -6.70
C GLY A 93 -7.83 -2.83 -6.21
N ALA A 94 -7.76 -3.07 -4.89
CA ALA A 94 -6.79 -3.99 -4.31
C ALA A 94 -6.99 -5.44 -4.76
N ILE A 95 -8.25 -5.91 -4.79
CA ILE A 95 -8.58 -7.27 -5.27
C ILE A 95 -8.19 -7.41 -6.74
N LEU A 96 -8.54 -6.44 -7.60
CA LEU A 96 -8.16 -6.49 -9.00
C LEU A 96 -6.65 -6.44 -9.20
N GLY A 97 -5.94 -5.55 -8.48
CA GLY A 97 -4.48 -5.47 -8.52
C GLY A 97 -3.81 -6.79 -8.17
N ALA A 98 -4.28 -7.45 -7.11
CA ALA A 98 -3.78 -8.77 -6.71
C ALA A 98 -4.07 -9.87 -7.76
N THR A 99 -5.27 -9.85 -8.35
CA THR A 99 -5.61 -10.77 -9.45
C THR A 99 -4.68 -10.60 -10.64
N LEU A 100 -4.34 -9.36 -11.00
CA LEU A 100 -3.39 -9.07 -12.07
C LEU A 100 -1.97 -9.55 -11.73
N VAL A 101 -1.54 -9.46 -10.46
CA VAL A 101 -0.27 -10.05 -10.00
C VAL A 101 -0.29 -11.57 -10.19
N TRP A 102 -1.37 -12.23 -9.80
CA TRP A 102 -1.51 -13.68 -10.00
C TRP A 102 -1.37 -14.06 -11.48
N ILE A 103 -2.04 -13.32 -12.38
CA ILE A 103 -1.94 -13.56 -13.83
C ILE A 103 -0.49 -13.29 -14.33
N HIS A 104 0.15 -12.22 -13.88
CA HIS A 104 1.49 -11.83 -14.31
C HIS A 104 2.55 -12.88 -13.97
N PHE A 105 2.42 -13.54 -12.83
CA PHE A 105 3.39 -14.54 -12.36
C PHE A 105 2.93 -16.01 -12.58
N LEU A 106 1.98 -16.25 -13.49
CA LEU A 106 1.40 -17.60 -13.69
C LEU A 106 2.41 -18.74 -13.73
N PRO A 107 3.53 -18.69 -14.50
CA PRO A 107 4.49 -19.78 -14.54
C PRO A 107 5.24 -20.01 -13.21
N HIS A 108 5.43 -18.96 -12.44
CA HIS A 108 6.23 -18.99 -11.22
C HIS A 108 5.52 -19.63 -10.02
N TRP A 109 4.18 -19.65 -10.02
CA TRP A 109 3.41 -20.29 -8.95
C TRP A 109 3.65 -21.79 -8.88
N GLY A 110 3.74 -22.46 -10.03
CA GLY A 110 4.05 -23.90 -10.11
C GLY A 110 5.51 -24.21 -9.75
N ALA A 111 6.44 -23.31 -10.10
CA ALA A 111 7.86 -23.48 -9.81
C ALA A 111 8.22 -23.22 -8.34
N THR A 112 7.39 -22.47 -7.60
CA THR A 112 7.62 -22.15 -6.18
C THR A 112 6.93 -23.19 -5.30
N GLU A 113 7.67 -23.98 -4.54
CA GLU A 113 7.11 -25.01 -3.65
C GLU A 113 6.56 -24.42 -2.34
N GLN A 114 7.24 -23.39 -1.79
CA GLN A 114 6.94 -22.81 -0.50
C GLN A 114 5.63 -22.02 -0.52
N SER A 115 4.61 -22.52 0.15
CA SER A 115 3.30 -21.86 0.27
C SER A 115 3.38 -20.50 0.97
N GLU A 116 4.32 -20.35 1.91
CA GLU A 116 4.57 -19.07 2.62
C GLU A 116 5.08 -17.99 1.68
N SER A 117 5.98 -18.32 0.75
CA SER A 117 6.47 -17.39 -0.27
C SER A 117 5.34 -16.94 -1.20
N LYS A 118 4.47 -17.87 -1.63
CA LYS A 118 3.28 -17.54 -2.43
C LYS A 118 2.34 -16.59 -1.69
N ARG A 119 2.02 -16.87 -0.43
CA ARG A 119 1.18 -16.02 0.40
C ARG A 119 1.81 -14.64 0.61
N ALA A 120 3.11 -14.58 0.89
CA ALA A 120 3.84 -13.34 1.14
C ALA A 120 3.91 -12.41 -0.09
N CYS A 121 3.62 -12.91 -1.30
CA CYS A 121 3.41 -12.06 -2.48
C CYS A 121 2.16 -11.19 -2.35
N PHE A 122 1.14 -11.63 -1.59
CA PHE A 122 -0.16 -10.98 -1.52
C PHE A 122 -0.39 -10.24 -0.20
N CYS A 123 -0.07 -10.84 0.93
CA CYS A 123 -0.42 -10.31 2.23
C CYS A 123 0.72 -10.42 3.24
N THR A 124 0.68 -9.55 4.23
CA THR A 124 1.67 -9.49 5.29
C THR A 124 1.50 -10.60 6.32
N SER A 125 2.57 -10.95 7.00
CA SER A 125 2.54 -11.79 8.19
C SER A 125 3.69 -11.42 9.13
N PRO A 126 3.51 -11.62 10.44
CA PRO A 126 4.57 -11.30 11.39
C PRO A 126 5.75 -12.26 11.24
N ALA A 127 6.96 -11.71 11.31
CA ALA A 127 8.20 -12.50 11.33
C ALA A 127 8.26 -13.39 12.58
N ILE A 128 7.77 -12.89 13.72
CA ILE A 128 7.61 -13.63 14.96
C ILE A 128 6.16 -13.48 15.43
N ARG A 129 5.46 -14.61 15.60
CA ARG A 129 4.05 -14.60 16.01
C ARG A 129 3.90 -14.27 17.48
N ASN A 130 3.57 -13.01 17.76
CA ASN A 130 3.18 -12.50 19.08
C ASN A 130 2.06 -11.48 18.88
N ILE A 131 0.80 -11.90 19.07
CA ILE A 131 -0.38 -11.09 18.71
C ILE A 131 -0.36 -9.70 19.35
N PRO A 132 -0.15 -9.52 20.69
CA PRO A 132 -0.11 -8.20 21.27
C PRO A 132 1.01 -7.31 20.71
N ALA A 133 2.24 -7.85 20.59
CA ALA A 133 3.36 -7.09 20.07
C ALA A 133 3.18 -6.73 18.59
N ASN A 134 2.68 -7.66 17.77
CA ASN A 134 2.43 -7.42 16.36
C ASN A 134 1.33 -6.37 16.14
N PHE A 135 0.28 -6.39 16.98
CA PHE A 135 -0.77 -5.38 16.95
C PHE A 135 -0.23 -3.98 17.28
N VAL A 136 0.61 -3.87 18.30
CA VAL A 136 1.28 -2.60 18.66
C VAL A 136 2.20 -2.14 17.53
N SER A 137 2.95 -3.04 16.88
CA SER A 137 3.79 -2.69 15.71
C SER A 137 2.97 -2.08 14.57
N GLU A 138 1.82 -2.65 14.23
CA GLU A 138 0.95 -2.11 13.18
C GLU A 138 0.32 -0.78 13.58
N ILE A 139 -0.04 -0.58 14.86
CA ILE A 139 -0.48 0.72 15.37
C ILE A 139 0.62 1.78 15.19
N ILE A 140 1.85 1.48 15.60
CA ILE A 140 2.98 2.41 15.47
C ILE A 140 3.22 2.75 14.00
N GLY A 141 3.27 1.76 13.11
CA GLY A 141 3.49 1.99 11.68
C GLY A 141 2.38 2.82 11.04
N THR A 142 1.11 2.52 11.35
CA THR A 142 -0.05 3.26 10.82
C THR A 142 -0.12 4.67 11.40
N PHE A 143 0.17 4.84 12.69
CA PHE A 143 0.26 6.17 13.31
C PHE A 143 1.32 7.03 12.63
N MET A 144 2.52 6.51 12.41
CA MET A 144 3.58 7.23 11.74
C MET A 144 3.21 7.59 10.30
N LEU A 145 2.52 6.71 9.59
CA LEU A 145 2.02 7.01 8.25
C LEU A 145 1.06 8.20 8.26
N VAL A 146 0.01 8.15 9.08
CA VAL A 146 -1.03 9.19 9.10
C VAL A 146 -0.48 10.50 9.65
N PHE A 147 0.31 10.44 10.73
CA PHE A 147 0.89 11.61 11.38
C PHE A 147 1.85 12.38 10.44
N ILE A 148 2.77 11.67 9.79
CA ILE A 148 3.75 12.32 8.90
C ILE A 148 3.08 12.76 7.60
N ALA A 149 2.11 12.00 7.07
CA ALA A 149 1.32 12.44 5.92
C ALA A 149 0.58 13.75 6.23
N ALA A 150 -0.05 13.87 7.39
CA ALA A 150 -0.67 15.12 7.82
C ALA A 150 0.35 16.28 7.94
N ALA A 151 1.55 16.00 8.43
CA ALA A 151 2.62 17.00 8.49
C ALA A 151 3.10 17.44 7.10
N ILE A 152 3.25 16.48 6.15
CA ILE A 152 3.63 16.77 4.75
C ILE A 152 2.64 17.75 4.10
N PHE A 153 1.35 17.58 4.33
CA PHE A 153 0.31 18.41 3.73
C PHE A 153 -0.14 19.60 4.60
N SER A 154 0.57 19.87 5.71
CA SER A 154 0.26 20.98 6.58
C SER A 154 0.65 22.34 5.97
N GLU A 155 -0.16 23.36 6.23
CA GLU A 155 0.14 24.76 5.87
C GLU A 155 1.45 25.27 6.50
N ASN A 156 1.87 24.70 7.63
CA ASN A 156 3.13 25.06 8.29
C ASN A 156 4.36 24.62 7.48
N LEU A 157 4.27 23.49 6.75
CA LEU A 157 5.37 23.01 5.90
C LEU A 157 5.31 23.63 4.51
N SER A 158 4.12 23.77 3.94
CA SER A 158 3.92 24.26 2.57
C SER A 158 2.75 25.24 2.53
N PRO A 159 2.98 26.51 2.90
CA PRO A 159 1.96 27.54 2.78
C PRO A 159 1.42 27.65 1.35
N GLY A 160 0.09 27.51 1.20
CA GLY A 160 -0.55 27.47 -0.12
C GLY A 160 -0.46 26.14 -0.88
N GLY A 161 -0.04 25.07 -0.21
CA GLY A 161 0.00 23.69 -0.73
C GLY A 161 1.35 23.26 -1.30
N GLN A 162 1.44 21.96 -1.60
CA GLN A 162 2.64 21.36 -2.19
C GLN A 162 2.75 21.69 -3.68
N PRO A 163 3.98 21.90 -4.21
CA PRO A 163 4.20 21.93 -5.64
C PRO A 163 3.65 20.68 -6.32
N PRO A 164 3.10 20.79 -7.55
CA PRO A 164 2.57 19.66 -8.28
C PRO A 164 3.56 18.49 -8.36
N GLY A 165 3.12 17.28 -7.99
CA GLY A 165 3.93 16.06 -8.00
C GLY A 165 4.81 15.83 -6.77
N LEU A 166 5.09 16.85 -5.95
CA LEU A 166 5.94 16.68 -4.77
C LEU A 166 5.23 15.87 -3.66
N GLY A 167 3.95 16.12 -3.43
CA GLY A 167 3.17 15.39 -2.43
C GLY A 167 3.22 13.86 -2.63
N PRO A 168 2.87 13.34 -3.81
CA PRO A 168 3.01 11.91 -4.12
C PRO A 168 4.41 11.35 -3.85
N PHE A 169 5.44 12.08 -4.25
CA PHE A 169 6.83 11.68 -4.04
C PHE A 169 7.18 11.58 -2.54
N LEU A 170 6.81 12.57 -1.74
CA LEU A 170 7.05 12.58 -0.29
C LEU A 170 6.29 11.47 0.43
N VAL A 171 5.04 11.18 0.05
CA VAL A 171 4.27 10.07 0.62
C VAL A 171 4.90 8.72 0.28
N GLY A 172 5.41 8.54 -0.92
CA GLY A 172 6.13 7.32 -1.28
C GLY A 172 7.45 7.15 -0.52
N LEU A 173 8.22 8.23 -0.34
CA LEU A 173 9.42 8.22 0.51
C LEU A 173 9.08 7.90 1.97
N LEU A 174 7.97 8.42 2.50
CA LEU A 174 7.49 8.08 3.84
C LEU A 174 7.22 6.58 3.97
N VAL A 175 6.47 5.99 3.02
CA VAL A 175 6.18 4.55 3.04
C VAL A 175 7.45 3.72 2.90
N TRP A 176 8.38 4.14 2.06
CA TRP A 176 9.70 3.51 1.95
C TRP A 176 10.47 3.55 3.28
N CYS A 177 10.52 4.69 3.94
CA CYS A 177 11.16 4.85 5.24
C CYS A 177 10.51 3.96 6.32
N ILE A 178 9.16 3.91 6.37
CA ILE A 178 8.43 3.01 7.27
C ILE A 178 8.78 1.54 6.97
N GLY A 179 8.83 1.16 5.69
CA GLY A 179 9.19 -0.20 5.27
C GLY A 179 10.59 -0.60 5.71
N LEU A 180 11.56 0.30 5.59
CA LEU A 180 12.96 0.06 6.01
C LEU A 180 13.10 0.01 7.53
N GLY A 181 12.48 0.94 8.26
CA GLY A 181 12.68 1.11 9.69
C GLY A 181 11.72 0.31 10.58
N LEU A 182 10.47 0.19 10.18
CA LEU A 182 9.40 -0.41 11.01
C LEU A 182 8.83 -1.70 10.41
N GLY A 183 9.10 -2.00 9.13
CA GLY A 183 8.47 -3.11 8.43
C GLY A 183 8.98 -4.50 8.81
N GLY A 184 10.14 -4.61 9.44
CA GLY A 184 10.79 -5.89 9.74
C GLY A 184 10.03 -6.80 10.71
N THR A 185 9.10 -6.27 11.49
CA THR A 185 8.35 -7.03 12.50
C THR A 185 7.11 -7.74 11.95
N THR A 186 6.32 -7.04 11.13
CA THR A 186 4.99 -7.50 10.69
C THR A 186 4.79 -7.43 9.17
N GLY A 187 5.74 -6.85 8.44
CA GLY A 187 5.57 -6.54 7.03
C GLY A 187 4.81 -5.24 6.77
N TYR A 188 4.65 -4.38 7.79
CA TYR A 188 4.03 -3.04 7.72
C TYR A 188 2.80 -2.98 6.82
N ALA A 189 1.75 -3.69 7.20
CA ALA A 189 0.50 -3.65 6.44
C ALA A 189 0.00 -2.20 6.29
N ILE A 190 -0.11 -1.47 7.40
CA ILE A 190 -0.43 -0.02 7.53
C ILE A 190 -1.54 0.50 6.60
N ASN A 191 -2.16 -0.39 5.86
CA ASN A 191 -3.20 -0.12 4.87
C ASN A 191 -4.14 -1.34 4.80
N PRO A 192 -5.36 -1.26 5.34
CA PRO A 192 -6.29 -2.39 5.33
C PRO A 192 -6.65 -2.90 3.92
N ALA A 193 -6.73 -2.03 2.91
CA ALA A 193 -7.00 -2.47 1.54
C ALA A 193 -5.80 -3.22 0.95
N ARG A 194 -4.57 -2.77 1.26
CA ARG A 194 -3.32 -3.39 0.83
C ARG A 194 -3.11 -4.80 1.38
N ASP A 195 -3.66 -5.11 2.55
CA ASP A 195 -3.52 -6.44 3.13
C ASP A 195 -4.77 -7.31 2.90
N LEU A 196 -5.97 -6.78 3.21
CA LEU A 196 -7.21 -7.55 3.13
C LEU A 196 -7.64 -7.84 1.69
N GLY A 197 -7.52 -6.87 0.77
CA GLY A 197 -7.90 -7.06 -0.63
C GLY A 197 -7.12 -8.20 -1.32
N PRO A 198 -5.79 -8.18 -1.30
CA PRO A 198 -4.97 -9.29 -1.82
C PRO A 198 -5.16 -10.60 -1.06
N ARG A 199 -5.45 -10.55 0.24
CA ARG A 199 -5.74 -11.75 1.06
C ARG A 199 -7.04 -12.43 0.65
N ILE A 200 -8.03 -11.67 0.19
CA ILE A 200 -9.28 -12.20 -0.36
C ILE A 200 -9.05 -12.80 -1.75
N ALA A 201 -8.18 -12.19 -2.56
CA ALA A 201 -7.87 -12.68 -3.90
C ALA A 201 -6.98 -13.94 -3.91
N HIS A 202 -6.14 -14.13 -2.88
CA HIS A 202 -5.25 -15.28 -2.69
C HIS A 202 -6.01 -16.52 -2.25
#